data_2143b06d38428d099bdb44031d7b0e23
#
_entry.id   2143b06d38428d099bdb44031d7b0e23
#
_cell.length_a   1.000
_cell.length_b   1.000
_cell.length_c   1.000
_cell.angle_alpha   90.00
_cell.angle_beta   90.00
_cell.angle_gamma   90.00
#
_symmetry.space_group_name_H-M   'P 1'
#
loop_
_entity.id
_entity.type
_entity.pdbx_description
1 polymer ?
#
loop_
_entity_poly.entity_id
_entity_poly.type
_entity_poly.pdbx_seq_one_letter_code
_entity_poly.pdbx_strand_id
1 'polypeptide(L)'
;MKKFLILYYLILVSAWSQTVTYHKEGDSPIQGYLALPKAKGSVPGIILIHEWWGLNDDIREKANHFARQGYAALAVDLYHGGSTDKASEARQLAGAVREDME
;
A
#
# COMPACT_ATOMS: atom_id res chain seq x y z
N MET A 1 33.00 20.11 3.12
CA MET A 1 31.70 20.79 3.15
C MET A 1 30.79 20.38 2.02
N LYS A 2 31.25 20.16 0.81
CA LYS A 2 30.41 19.70 -0.34
C LYS A 2 29.79 18.31 -0.14
N LYS A 3 30.38 17.43 0.66
CA LYS A 3 29.86 16.08 0.95
C LYS A 3 28.58 16.07 1.81
N PHE A 4 28.37 17.06 2.69
CA PHE A 4 27.18 17.18 3.51
C PHE A 4 25.95 17.65 2.72
N LEU A 5 26.11 18.49 1.71
CA LEU A 5 25.04 18.93 0.83
C LEU A 5 24.50 17.79 -0.05
N ILE A 6 25.33 16.87 -0.49
CA ILE A 6 24.94 15.70 -1.27
C ILE A 6 24.15 14.72 -0.42
N LEU A 7 24.53 14.50 0.84
CA LEU A 7 23.83 13.64 1.78
C LEU A 7 22.45 14.20 2.11
N TYR A 8 22.34 15.51 2.31
CA TYR A 8 21.07 16.20 2.56
C TYR A 8 20.11 16.10 1.37
N TYR A 9 20.64 16.18 0.16
CA TYR A 9 19.86 16.03 -1.07
C TYR A 9 19.35 14.61 -1.27
N LEU A 10 20.13 13.60 -0.89
CA LEU A 10 19.73 12.20 -0.93
C LEU A 10 18.61 11.86 0.07
N ILE A 11 18.55 12.52 1.22
CA ILE A 11 17.51 12.35 2.23
C ILE A 11 16.17 12.95 1.78
N LEU A 12 16.20 14.04 0.99
CA LEU A 12 14.99 14.68 0.45
C LEU A 12 14.37 13.92 -0.74
N VAL A 13 15.04 12.87 -1.20
CA VAL A 13 14.68 12.12 -2.40
C VAL A 13 13.92 10.82 -2.08
N SER A 14 13.65 10.51 -0.81
CA SER A 14 12.92 9.30 -0.46
C SER A 14 11.44 9.39 -0.85
N ALA A 15 10.96 8.41 -1.60
CA ALA A 15 9.55 8.20 -1.85
C ALA A 15 8.80 8.02 -0.51
N TRP A 16 7.66 8.66 -0.37
CA TRP A 16 6.86 8.54 0.84
C TRP A 16 5.94 7.33 0.74
N SER A 17 6.02 6.46 1.73
CA SER A 17 5.06 5.37 1.87
C SER A 17 4.51 5.38 3.29
N GLN A 18 3.20 5.11 3.41
CA GLN A 18 2.52 5.14 4.70
C GLN A 18 1.24 4.32 4.69
N THR A 19 0.84 3.85 5.85
CA THR A 19 -0.51 3.33 6.05
C THR A 19 -1.48 4.48 6.13
N VAL A 20 -2.56 4.42 5.34
CA VAL A 20 -3.61 5.44 5.30
C VAL A 20 -4.96 4.82 5.58
N THR A 21 -5.85 5.58 6.22
CA THR A 21 -7.26 5.26 6.31
C THR A 21 -7.98 6.02 5.20
N TYR A 22 -8.54 5.31 4.23
CA TYR A 22 -9.20 5.96 3.09
C TYR A 22 -10.73 5.89 3.16
N HIS A 23 -11.27 5.08 4.04
CA HIS A 23 -12.70 4.98 4.28
C HIS A 23 -12.97 4.47 5.68
N LYS A 24 -14.19 4.69 6.17
CA LYS A 24 -14.69 4.08 7.42
C LYS A 24 -16.02 3.43 7.14
N GLU A 25 -16.17 2.21 7.58
CA GLU A 25 -17.43 1.48 7.58
C GLU A 25 -17.93 1.45 9.02
N GLY A 26 -18.91 2.31 9.34
CA GLY A 26 -19.26 2.59 10.72
C GLY A 26 -18.06 3.19 11.47
N ASP A 27 -17.64 2.57 12.57
CA ASP A 27 -16.45 2.97 13.34
C ASP A 27 -15.17 2.24 12.91
N SER A 28 -15.25 1.29 11.96
CA SER A 28 -14.13 0.50 11.51
C SER A 28 -13.38 1.20 10.38
N PRO A 29 -12.08 1.56 10.57
CA PRO A 29 -11.29 2.16 9.50
C PRO A 29 -10.94 1.12 8.44
N ILE A 30 -11.08 1.50 7.17
CA ILE A 30 -10.56 0.72 6.04
C ILE A 30 -9.25 1.34 5.63
N GLN A 31 -8.19 0.56 5.77
CA GLN A 31 -6.82 1.00 5.58
C GLN A 31 -6.19 0.41 4.33
N GLY A 32 -5.14 1.04 3.90
CA GLY A 32 -4.31 0.59 2.81
C GLY A 32 -2.91 1.16 2.94
N TYR A 33 -2.04 0.72 2.06
CA TYR A 33 -0.67 1.19 1.97
C TYR A 33 -0.55 2.12 0.76
N LEU A 34 -0.21 3.38 1.02
CA LEU A 34 -0.05 4.40 -0.02
C LEU A 34 1.44 4.66 -0.25
N ALA A 35 1.87 4.48 -1.49
CA ALA A 35 3.21 4.86 -1.95
C ALA A 35 3.09 6.00 -2.95
N LEU A 36 3.78 7.10 -2.68
CA LEU A 36 3.75 8.31 -3.49
C LEU A 36 5.05 8.51 -4.25
N PRO A 37 4.98 8.96 -5.51
CA PRO A 37 6.17 9.31 -6.27
C PRO A 37 6.77 10.62 -5.76
N LYS A 38 8.01 10.87 -6.14
CA LYS A 38 8.71 12.11 -5.84
C LYS A 38 8.17 13.31 -6.62
N ALA A 39 7.46 13.08 -7.70
CA ALA A 39 6.92 14.13 -8.56
C ALA A 39 5.94 15.02 -7.78
N LYS A 40 6.00 16.32 -8.04
CA LYS A 40 5.04 17.30 -7.50
C LYS A 40 3.89 17.50 -8.49
N GLY A 41 2.70 17.78 -7.96
CA GLY A 41 1.52 18.02 -8.76
C GLY A 41 0.72 16.75 -9.01
N SER A 42 -0.09 16.78 -10.06
CA SER A 42 -0.97 15.66 -10.42
C SER A 42 -0.18 14.51 -11.02
N VAL A 43 -0.40 13.31 -10.53
CA VAL A 43 0.20 12.07 -11.03
C VAL A 43 -0.89 11.03 -11.25
N PRO A 44 -0.69 10.07 -12.16
CA PRO A 44 -1.65 8.98 -12.31
C PRO A 44 -1.67 8.07 -11.08
N GLY A 45 -2.87 7.59 -10.73
CA GLY A 45 -3.08 6.69 -9.62
C GLY A 45 -3.24 5.25 -10.05
N ILE A 46 -2.77 4.32 -9.22
CA ILE A 46 -2.95 2.88 -9.36
C ILE A 46 -3.52 2.33 -8.07
N ILE A 47 -4.55 1.49 -8.19
CA ILE A 47 -5.07 0.69 -7.08
C ILE A 47 -4.51 -0.73 -7.23
N LEU A 48 -3.85 -1.22 -6.18
CA LEU A 48 -3.37 -2.58 -6.08
C LEU A 48 -4.30 -3.40 -5.21
N ILE A 49 -4.79 -4.50 -5.76
CA ILE A 49 -5.59 -5.47 -5.02
C ILE A 49 -4.69 -6.66 -4.72
N HIS A 50 -4.56 -6.99 -3.45
CA HIS A 50 -3.70 -8.09 -3.02
C HIS A 50 -4.27 -9.45 -3.44
N GLU A 51 -3.40 -10.43 -3.47
CA GLU A 51 -3.77 -11.83 -3.65
C GLU A 51 -4.42 -12.40 -2.38
N TRP A 52 -4.78 -13.65 -2.39
CA TRP A 52 -5.47 -14.28 -1.26
C TRP A 52 -4.65 -14.34 0.04
N TRP A 53 -3.35 -14.03 -0.03
CA TRP A 53 -2.47 -13.94 1.14
C TRP A 53 -2.68 -12.69 1.99
N GLY A 54 -3.38 -11.68 1.46
CA GLY A 54 -3.59 -10.40 2.11
C GLY A 54 -2.57 -9.33 1.72
N LEU A 55 -2.70 -8.16 2.34
CA LEU A 55 -1.75 -7.06 2.15
C LEU A 55 -0.46 -7.36 2.92
N ASN A 56 0.51 -7.89 2.23
CA ASN A 56 1.82 -8.31 2.77
C ASN A 56 2.95 -7.45 2.21
N ASP A 57 4.19 -7.76 2.59
CA ASP A 57 5.37 -7.01 2.16
C ASP A 57 5.61 -7.07 0.66
N ASP A 58 5.24 -8.16 0.00
CA ASP A 58 5.35 -8.26 -1.46
C ASP A 58 4.45 -7.24 -2.16
N ILE A 59 3.22 -7.07 -1.68
CA ILE A 59 2.28 -6.09 -2.23
C ILE A 59 2.75 -4.67 -1.93
N ARG A 60 3.27 -4.41 -0.73
CA ARG A 60 3.86 -3.11 -0.38
C ARG A 60 5.03 -2.76 -1.29
N GLU A 61 5.90 -3.73 -1.56
CA GLU A 61 7.03 -3.51 -2.47
C GLU A 61 6.58 -3.26 -3.91
N LYS A 62 5.53 -3.91 -4.38
CA LYS A 62 4.91 -3.60 -5.67
C LYS A 62 4.39 -2.16 -5.72
N ALA A 63 3.73 -1.70 -4.67
CA ALA A 63 3.29 -0.31 -4.57
C ALA A 63 4.48 0.67 -4.62
N ASN A 64 5.54 0.38 -3.89
CA ASN A 64 6.77 1.18 -3.92
C ASN A 64 7.41 1.20 -5.31
N HIS A 65 7.39 0.07 -6.01
CA HIS A 65 7.89 -0.02 -7.38
C HIS A 65 7.12 0.90 -8.32
N PHE A 66 5.79 0.90 -8.27
CA PHE A 66 4.97 1.80 -9.08
C PHE A 66 5.21 3.27 -8.72
N ALA A 67 5.39 3.57 -7.43
CA ALA A 67 5.72 4.94 -7.01
C ALA A 67 7.05 5.41 -7.59
N ARG A 68 8.06 4.55 -7.66
CA ARG A 68 9.34 4.86 -8.31
C ARG A 68 9.18 5.09 -9.81
N GLN A 69 8.13 4.57 -10.43
CA GLN A 69 7.79 4.79 -11.84
C GLN A 69 6.93 6.04 -12.07
N GLY A 70 6.57 6.78 -11.04
CA GLY A 70 5.82 8.02 -11.14
C GLY A 70 4.32 7.92 -10.83
N TYR A 71 3.85 6.80 -10.29
CA TYR A 71 2.44 6.59 -9.94
C TYR A 71 2.20 6.79 -8.45
N ALA A 72 1.03 7.33 -8.09
CA ALA A 72 0.52 7.20 -6.74
C ALA A 72 -0.16 5.83 -6.62
N ALA A 73 0.41 4.93 -5.83
CA ALA A 73 -0.07 3.55 -5.73
C ALA A 73 -0.71 3.32 -4.36
N LEU A 74 -1.99 2.96 -4.34
CA LEU A 74 -2.73 2.57 -3.14
C LEU A 74 -2.97 1.06 -3.15
N ALA A 75 -2.31 0.35 -2.26
CA ALA A 75 -2.60 -1.07 -2.01
C ALA A 75 -3.69 -1.17 -0.93
N VAL A 76 -4.87 -1.62 -1.34
CA VAL A 76 -6.02 -1.73 -0.43
C VAL A 76 -5.92 -2.99 0.42
N ASP A 77 -6.44 -2.93 1.64
CA ASP A 77 -6.49 -4.06 2.55
C ASP A 77 -7.92 -4.59 2.66
N LEU A 78 -8.21 -5.66 1.93
CA LEU A 78 -9.53 -6.28 1.92
C LEU A 78 -9.75 -7.20 3.13
N TYR A 79 -8.70 -7.50 3.90
CA TYR A 79 -8.76 -8.43 5.03
C TYR A 79 -8.71 -7.72 6.40
N HIS A 80 -8.83 -6.39 6.41
CA HIS A 80 -8.87 -5.61 7.66
C HIS A 80 -7.67 -5.90 8.60
N GLY A 81 -6.47 -5.93 8.05
CA GLY A 81 -5.23 -6.19 8.78
C GLY A 81 -4.77 -7.65 8.76
N GLY A 82 -5.55 -8.56 8.15
CA GLY A 82 -5.18 -9.96 8.03
C GLY A 82 -4.20 -10.23 6.90
N SER A 83 -3.20 -11.06 7.18
CA SER A 83 -2.34 -11.67 6.15
C SER A 83 -1.85 -13.02 6.66
N THR A 84 -1.54 -13.91 5.75
CA THR A 84 -1.13 -15.26 6.09
C THR A 84 -0.24 -15.87 5.02
N ASP A 85 0.55 -16.85 5.37
CA ASP A 85 1.30 -17.72 4.45
C ASP A 85 0.71 -19.12 4.37
N LYS A 86 -0.42 -19.36 5.06
CA LYS A 86 -1.09 -20.66 5.12
C LYS A 86 -2.35 -20.67 4.25
N ALA A 87 -2.44 -21.63 3.33
CA ALA A 87 -3.56 -21.75 2.40
C ALA A 87 -4.93 -21.90 3.10
N SER A 88 -4.98 -22.60 4.24
CA SER A 88 -6.22 -22.77 5.01
C SER A 88 -6.75 -21.46 5.57
N GLU A 89 -5.87 -20.63 6.13
CA GLU A 89 -6.22 -19.31 6.64
C GLU A 89 -6.57 -18.34 5.50
N ALA A 90 -5.82 -18.36 4.40
CA ALA A 90 -6.09 -17.55 3.21
C ALA A 90 -7.50 -17.83 2.65
N ARG A 91 -7.90 -19.09 2.64
CA ARG A 91 -9.25 -19.48 2.19
C ARG A 91 -10.33 -18.91 3.08
N GLN A 92 -10.12 -18.89 4.40
CA GLN A 92 -11.07 -18.29 5.35
C GLN A 92 -11.17 -16.78 5.19
N LEU A 93 -10.03 -16.09 5.04
CA LEU A 93 -9.99 -14.65 4.84
C LEU A 93 -10.69 -14.24 3.54
N ALA A 94 -10.41 -14.93 2.45
CA ALA A 94 -11.05 -14.68 1.15
C ALA A 94 -12.55 -14.98 1.18
N GLY A 95 -12.96 -16.02 1.92
CA GLY A 95 -14.36 -16.35 2.12
C GLY A 95 -15.13 -15.25 2.84
N ALA A 96 -14.55 -14.67 3.89
CA ALA A 96 -15.15 -13.58 4.64
C ALA A 96 -15.38 -12.33 3.77
N VAL A 97 -14.44 -11.97 2.91
CA VAL A 97 -14.60 -10.85 1.96
C VAL A 97 -15.76 -11.11 1.00
N ARG A 98 -15.87 -12.32 0.49
CA ARG A 98 -16.96 -12.67 -0.44
C ARG A 98 -18.34 -12.57 0.23
N GLU A 99 -18.46 -13.00 1.49
CA GLU A 99 -19.71 -12.88 2.25
C GLU A 99 -20.13 -11.43 2.48
N ASP A 100 -19.16 -10.54 2.71
CA ASP A 100 -19.43 -9.10 2.88
C ASP A 100 -19.95 -8.42 1.60
N MET A 101 -19.71 -9.03 0.43
CA MET A 101 -20.16 -8.47 -0.84
C MET A 101 -21.55 -8.93 -1.27
N GLU A 102 -22.13 -9.91 -0.61
CA GLU A 102 -23.48 -10.44 -0.85
C GLU A 102 -24.53 -9.73 -0.02
#